data_7d0fef52e21a9587e08387519e00739d
#
_entry.id   7d0fef52e21a9587e08387519e00739d
#
_cell.length_a   1.000
_cell.length_b   1.000
_cell.length_c   1.000
_cell.angle_alpha   90.00
_cell.angle_beta   90.00
_cell.angle_gamma   90.00
#
_symmetry.space_group_name_H-M   'P 1'
#
loop_
_entity.id
_entity.type
_entity.pdbx_description
1 polymer ?
#
loop_
_entity_poly.entity_id
_entity_poly.type
_entity_poly.pdbx_seq_one_letter_code
_entity_poly.pdbx_strand_id
1 'polypeptide(L)'
;MYSGWIMIFSRYSLFLLVTLGLLSGCVQQPQLIDRGDYFAQVVPNNPGQDNRVKFLVMHYTAVDDKESLKTLTSGNVSSHYLIPTKPNYVDGKPVVFALVSEDKRAWHAGLSQWGNSAGLNDGSIGIEIVNYGYKDQGTLREWLPYTAEQLSTITMMMKDIIQRY
;
A
#
# COMPACT_ATOMS: atom_id res chain seq x y z
N MET A 1 -49.07 64.43 56.18
CA MET A 1 -48.40 64.69 54.89
C MET A 1 -47.31 63.62 54.76
N TYR A 2 -47.58 62.54 53.97
CA TYR A 2 -46.69 61.42 53.81
C TYR A 2 -45.87 61.61 52.53
N SER A 3 -44.56 61.71 52.66
CA SER A 3 -43.64 61.70 51.52
C SER A 3 -43.21 60.28 51.25
N GLY A 4 -43.66 59.72 50.15
CA GLY A 4 -43.28 58.39 49.74
C GLY A 4 -41.90 58.35 49.04
N TRP A 5 -41.02 57.53 49.46
CA TRP A 5 -39.77 57.23 48.79
C TRP A 5 -39.96 56.04 47.82
N ILE A 6 -39.76 56.29 46.53
CA ILE A 6 -39.75 55.24 45.51
C ILE A 6 -38.33 54.76 45.43
N MET A 7 -38.09 53.49 45.86
CA MET A 7 -36.84 52.80 45.58
C MET A 7 -36.92 52.10 44.20
N ILE A 8 -36.07 52.53 43.26
CA ILE A 8 -35.91 51.90 41.98
C ILE A 8 -34.80 50.83 42.15
N PHE A 9 -35.20 49.54 42.18
CA PHE A 9 -34.28 48.48 42.11
C PHE A 9 -33.84 48.25 40.66
N SER A 10 -32.56 48.59 40.34
CA SER A 10 -31.92 48.26 39.10
C SER A 10 -31.61 46.73 39.07
N ARG A 11 -32.30 46.04 38.16
CA ARG A 11 -32.11 44.60 37.91
C ARG A 11 -30.95 44.38 36.93
N TYR A 12 -29.72 44.44 37.38
CA TYR A 12 -28.58 43.85 36.66
C TYR A 12 -28.03 42.70 37.49
N SER A 13 -28.70 41.54 37.38
CA SER A 13 -28.11 40.28 37.80
C SER A 13 -27.12 39.85 36.71
N LEU A 14 -25.87 40.14 36.97
CA LEU A 14 -24.76 39.63 36.16
C LEU A 14 -24.65 38.13 36.42
N PHE A 15 -25.28 37.30 35.57
CA PHE A 15 -25.02 35.86 35.53
C PHE A 15 -23.63 35.61 34.90
N LEU A 16 -22.62 35.50 35.78
CA LEU A 16 -21.31 35.00 35.37
C LEU A 16 -21.43 33.49 35.16
N LEU A 17 -21.75 33.09 33.92
CA LEU A 17 -21.70 31.68 33.51
C LEU A 17 -20.23 31.30 33.39
N VAL A 18 -19.67 30.72 34.48
CA VAL A 18 -18.40 30.02 34.43
C VAL A 18 -18.65 28.73 33.67
N THR A 19 -18.41 28.75 32.35
CA THR A 19 -18.29 27.52 31.56
C THR A 19 -17.00 26.83 31.95
N LEU A 20 -17.06 25.92 32.91
CA LEU A 20 -16.01 24.98 33.20
C LEU A 20 -15.89 24.06 31.96
N GLY A 21 -15.04 24.42 31.01
CA GLY A 21 -14.68 23.57 29.88
C GLY A 21 -14.00 22.32 30.45
N LEU A 22 -14.75 21.24 30.49
CA LEU A 22 -14.18 19.90 30.69
C LEU A 22 -13.27 19.60 29.49
N LEU A 23 -12.00 19.94 29.61
CA LEU A 23 -10.95 19.42 28.76
C LEU A 23 -10.83 17.93 29.06
N SER A 24 -11.75 17.14 28.51
CA SER A 24 -11.61 15.70 28.42
C SER A 24 -10.47 15.43 27.45
N GLY A 25 -9.23 15.55 27.92
CA GLY A 25 -8.09 15.01 27.22
C GLY A 25 -8.35 13.52 27.03
N CYS A 26 -8.61 13.07 25.80
CA CYS A 26 -8.61 11.65 25.49
C CYS A 26 -7.22 11.13 25.79
N VAL A 27 -7.02 10.57 26.97
CA VAL A 27 -5.84 9.73 27.26
C VAL A 27 -6.01 8.51 26.39
N GLN A 28 -5.31 8.49 25.26
CA GLN A 28 -5.30 7.35 24.37
C GLN A 28 -4.66 6.18 25.13
N GLN A 29 -5.46 5.15 25.40
CA GLN A 29 -4.96 3.93 26.04
C GLN A 29 -3.86 3.33 25.16
N PRO A 30 -2.76 2.85 25.75
CA PRO A 30 -1.69 2.22 25.00
C PRO A 30 -2.26 1.01 24.24
N GLN A 31 -2.01 0.96 22.93
CA GLN A 31 -2.40 -0.18 22.11
C GLN A 31 -1.48 -1.35 22.41
N LEU A 32 -2.06 -2.45 22.91
CA LEU A 32 -1.35 -3.70 23.18
C LEU A 32 -1.70 -4.73 22.08
N ILE A 33 -0.67 -5.40 21.57
CA ILE A 33 -0.80 -6.54 20.65
C ILE A 33 -0.47 -7.80 21.43
N ASP A 34 -1.44 -8.72 21.52
CA ASP A 34 -1.22 -10.03 22.12
C ASP A 34 -0.37 -10.90 21.18
N ARG A 35 0.74 -11.42 21.69
CA ARG A 35 1.67 -12.31 20.97
C ARG A 35 1.69 -13.74 21.55
N GLY A 36 0.73 -14.06 22.41
CA GLY A 36 0.64 -15.33 23.11
C GLY A 36 1.40 -15.29 24.45
N ASP A 37 2.72 -15.34 24.43
CA ASP A 37 3.54 -15.36 25.65
C ASP A 37 3.86 -13.97 26.22
N TYR A 38 3.58 -12.90 25.44
CA TYR A 38 3.80 -11.51 25.87
C TYR A 38 2.88 -10.54 25.13
N PHE A 39 2.70 -9.36 25.71
CA PHE A 39 2.08 -8.22 25.06
C PHE A 39 3.13 -7.25 24.52
N ALA A 40 2.98 -6.82 23.26
CA ALA A 40 3.78 -5.75 22.69
C ALA A 40 2.98 -4.44 22.75
N GLN A 41 3.52 -3.44 23.47
CA GLN A 41 2.94 -2.10 23.45
C GLN A 41 3.38 -1.35 22.23
N VAL A 42 2.41 -0.85 21.45
CA VAL A 42 2.70 0.01 20.29
C VAL A 42 3.09 1.39 20.78
N VAL A 43 4.30 1.83 20.41
CA VAL A 43 4.77 3.21 20.59
C VAL A 43 4.80 3.86 19.20
N PRO A 44 3.84 4.74 18.91
CA PRO A 44 3.78 5.39 17.59
C PRO A 44 4.90 6.43 17.40
N ASN A 45 5.08 6.85 16.15
CA ASN A 45 5.94 7.98 15.77
C ASN A 45 7.43 7.80 16.07
N ASN A 46 7.96 6.58 15.86
CA ASN A 46 9.41 6.43 15.81
C ASN A 46 9.94 6.99 14.48
N PRO A 47 10.76 8.08 14.49
CA PRO A 47 11.28 8.68 13.25
C PRO A 47 12.40 7.87 12.60
N GLY A 48 12.97 6.89 13.29
CA GLY A 48 14.05 6.04 12.80
C GLY A 48 13.54 4.86 11.97
N GLN A 49 12.65 5.12 11.01
CA GLN A 49 12.10 4.09 10.12
C GLN A 49 11.93 4.62 8.70
N ASP A 50 11.98 3.74 7.72
CA ASP A 50 11.62 4.00 6.33
C ASP A 50 10.79 2.84 5.76
N ASN A 51 10.22 3.04 4.58
CA ASN A 51 9.52 1.98 3.88
C ASN A 51 10.51 0.91 3.41
N ARG A 52 10.15 -0.37 3.56
CA ARG A 52 10.90 -1.49 2.98
C ARG A 52 10.92 -1.39 1.46
N VAL A 53 9.78 -1.08 0.86
CA VAL A 53 9.61 -1.00 -0.59
C VAL A 53 10.14 0.33 -1.10
N LYS A 54 11.16 0.26 -1.96
CA LYS A 54 11.83 1.40 -2.62
C LYS A 54 11.79 1.30 -4.14
N PHE A 55 11.48 0.11 -4.65
CA PHE A 55 11.47 -0.17 -6.08
C PHE A 55 10.23 -0.96 -6.47
N LEU A 56 9.76 -0.70 -7.68
CA LEU A 56 8.80 -1.52 -8.39
C LEU A 56 9.52 -2.11 -9.60
N VAL A 57 9.64 -3.44 -9.65
CA VAL A 57 10.38 -4.14 -10.70
C VAL A 57 9.40 -4.92 -11.57
N MET A 58 9.40 -4.64 -12.86
CA MET A 58 8.55 -5.31 -13.83
C MET A 58 9.36 -6.27 -14.68
N HIS A 59 8.83 -7.47 -14.89
CA HIS A 59 9.41 -8.53 -15.69
C HIS A 59 8.40 -8.99 -16.75
N TYR A 60 8.88 -9.64 -17.79
CA TYR A 60 8.07 -10.48 -18.66
C TYR A 60 8.40 -11.94 -18.41
N THR A 61 7.40 -12.82 -18.48
CA THR A 61 7.54 -14.21 -18.02
C THR A 61 8.27 -15.14 -19.00
N ALA A 62 8.40 -14.76 -20.27
CA ALA A 62 8.94 -15.54 -21.38
C ALA A 62 8.17 -16.84 -21.69
N VAL A 63 7.01 -17.08 -21.09
CA VAL A 63 6.14 -18.25 -21.26
C VAL A 63 4.67 -17.85 -21.23
N ASP A 64 3.75 -18.80 -21.46
CA ASP A 64 2.30 -18.56 -21.43
C ASP A 64 1.74 -18.38 -20.02
N ASP A 65 0.43 -18.07 -19.93
CA ASP A 65 -0.28 -17.83 -18.65
C ASP A 65 -0.21 -19.03 -17.69
N LYS A 66 -0.39 -20.25 -18.22
CA LYS A 66 -0.41 -21.47 -17.41
C LYS A 66 0.96 -21.79 -16.82
N GLU A 67 1.99 -21.75 -17.67
CA GLU A 67 3.36 -22.04 -17.23
C GLU A 67 3.91 -20.92 -16.34
N SER A 68 3.53 -19.65 -16.59
CA SER A 68 3.87 -18.54 -15.71
C SER A 68 3.35 -18.75 -14.29
N LEU A 69 2.06 -19.05 -14.16
CA LEU A 69 1.46 -19.28 -12.85
C LEU A 69 2.09 -20.49 -12.15
N LYS A 70 2.31 -21.59 -12.86
CA LYS A 70 2.93 -22.79 -12.33
C LYS A 70 4.37 -22.51 -11.85
N THR A 71 5.17 -21.82 -12.65
CA THR A 71 6.55 -21.49 -12.31
C THR A 71 6.64 -20.62 -11.06
N LEU A 72 5.83 -19.57 -10.99
CA LEU A 72 5.82 -18.59 -9.89
C LEU A 72 5.23 -19.15 -8.58
N THR A 73 4.56 -20.29 -8.63
CA THR A 73 4.02 -21.00 -7.45
C THR A 73 4.79 -22.28 -7.11
N SER A 74 5.85 -22.64 -7.87
CA SER A 74 6.63 -23.86 -7.65
C SER A 74 7.62 -23.78 -6.48
N GLY A 75 7.93 -22.58 -5.96
CA GLY A 75 8.85 -22.35 -4.85
C GLY A 75 10.31 -22.05 -5.24
N ASN A 76 10.68 -22.12 -6.52
CA ASN A 76 12.05 -21.79 -6.97
C ASN A 76 12.23 -20.30 -7.26
N VAL A 77 11.21 -19.67 -7.81
CA VAL A 77 11.09 -18.23 -8.07
C VAL A 77 9.69 -17.78 -7.69
N SER A 78 9.51 -16.50 -7.43
CA SER A 78 8.21 -15.95 -7.09
C SER A 78 8.14 -14.47 -7.41
N SER A 79 6.93 -13.92 -7.57
CA SER A 79 6.69 -12.50 -7.66
C SER A 79 5.53 -12.11 -6.73
N HIS A 80 5.38 -10.83 -6.46
CA HIS A 80 4.24 -10.36 -5.68
C HIS A 80 2.96 -10.45 -6.52
N TYR A 81 3.06 -10.12 -7.80
CA TYR A 81 1.92 -10.10 -8.71
C TYR A 81 2.26 -10.75 -10.06
N LEU A 82 1.22 -11.35 -10.66
CA LEU A 82 1.26 -11.81 -12.05
C LEU A 82 0.06 -11.22 -12.80
N ILE A 83 0.33 -10.56 -13.93
CA ILE A 83 -0.68 -10.02 -14.84
C ILE A 83 -0.81 -10.99 -16.02
N PRO A 84 -1.96 -11.66 -16.21
CA PRO A 84 -2.17 -12.57 -17.31
C PRO A 84 -2.27 -11.83 -18.66
N THR A 85 -2.10 -12.55 -19.75
CA THR A 85 -2.25 -12.01 -21.12
C THR A 85 -3.61 -11.31 -21.32
N LYS A 86 -4.65 -11.91 -20.74
CA LYS A 86 -6.01 -11.36 -20.76
C LYS A 86 -6.59 -11.38 -19.34
N PRO A 87 -6.49 -10.28 -18.59
CA PRO A 87 -7.08 -10.19 -17.26
C PRO A 87 -8.59 -10.39 -17.30
N ASN A 88 -9.14 -11.16 -16.38
CA ASN A 88 -10.57 -11.19 -16.13
C ASN A 88 -11.02 -9.90 -15.48
N TYR A 89 -12.33 -9.61 -15.51
CA TYR A 89 -12.89 -8.42 -14.90
C TYR A 89 -13.99 -8.79 -13.89
N VAL A 90 -13.96 -8.11 -12.75
CA VAL A 90 -15.01 -8.14 -11.72
C VAL A 90 -15.39 -6.69 -11.43
N ASP A 91 -16.65 -6.37 -11.55
CA ASP A 91 -17.19 -5.00 -11.36
C ASP A 91 -16.42 -3.93 -12.16
N GLY A 92 -16.04 -4.24 -13.38
CA GLY A 92 -15.30 -3.35 -14.27
C GLY A 92 -13.81 -3.17 -13.92
N LYS A 93 -13.28 -3.92 -12.96
CA LYS A 93 -11.88 -3.89 -12.54
C LYS A 93 -11.14 -5.14 -13.00
N PRO A 94 -9.92 -5.01 -13.54
CA PRO A 94 -9.13 -6.16 -13.93
C PRO A 94 -8.70 -6.98 -12.71
N VAL A 95 -8.67 -8.30 -12.88
CA VAL A 95 -8.21 -9.24 -11.85
C VAL A 95 -6.77 -9.64 -12.18
N VAL A 96 -5.86 -9.49 -11.21
CA VAL A 96 -4.48 -9.95 -11.26
C VAL A 96 -4.26 -11.03 -10.19
N PHE A 97 -3.25 -11.87 -10.36
CA PHE A 97 -2.88 -12.83 -9.33
C PHE A 97 -1.96 -12.16 -8.31
N ALA A 98 -2.35 -12.18 -7.04
CA ALA A 98 -1.50 -11.84 -5.90
C ALA A 98 -0.89 -13.14 -5.37
N LEU A 99 0.43 -13.31 -5.52
CA LEU A 99 1.14 -14.57 -5.25
C LEU A 99 1.92 -14.52 -3.95
N VAL A 100 2.60 -13.42 -3.69
CA VAL A 100 3.35 -13.16 -2.46
C VAL A 100 2.84 -11.88 -1.84
N SER A 101 2.60 -11.88 -0.54
CA SER A 101 2.20 -10.68 0.19
C SER A 101 3.31 -9.62 0.16
N GLU A 102 2.95 -8.34 0.02
CA GLU A 102 3.91 -7.24 -0.14
C GLU A 102 4.80 -7.00 1.11
N ASP A 103 4.40 -7.50 2.28
CA ASP A 103 5.22 -7.49 3.49
C ASP A 103 6.32 -8.54 3.46
N LYS A 104 6.29 -9.47 2.52
CA LYS A 104 7.28 -10.53 2.32
C LYS A 104 8.25 -10.18 1.20
N ARG A 105 9.32 -10.94 1.12
CA ARG A 105 10.32 -10.89 0.06
C ARG A 105 9.98 -11.93 -1.00
N ALA A 106 9.59 -11.51 -2.20
CA ALA A 106 9.47 -12.39 -3.35
C ALA A 106 10.84 -12.56 -4.06
N TRP A 107 11.02 -13.67 -4.77
CA TRP A 107 12.28 -14.04 -5.44
C TRP A 107 12.17 -13.86 -6.95
N HIS A 108 12.13 -12.60 -7.41
CA HIS A 108 11.89 -12.24 -8.81
C HIS A 108 13.11 -11.64 -9.52
N ALA A 109 14.03 -11.01 -8.78
CA ALA A 109 15.12 -10.23 -9.37
C ALA A 109 16.50 -10.92 -9.31
N GLY A 110 16.59 -12.11 -8.68
CA GLY A 110 17.86 -12.86 -8.57
C GLY A 110 18.98 -12.03 -7.92
N LEU A 111 20.21 -12.22 -8.40
CA LEU A 111 21.33 -11.34 -8.10
C LEU A 111 21.18 -10.08 -8.93
N SER A 112 20.85 -8.98 -8.29
CA SER A 112 20.44 -7.74 -8.96
C SER A 112 20.99 -6.51 -8.26
N GLN A 113 21.17 -5.43 -9.03
CA GLN A 113 21.63 -4.13 -8.56
C GLN A 113 20.99 -3.01 -9.37
N TRP A 114 20.63 -1.93 -8.69
CA TRP A 114 20.22 -0.68 -9.29
C TRP A 114 20.84 0.50 -8.52
N GLY A 115 21.67 1.27 -9.20
CA GLY A 115 22.48 2.31 -8.55
C GLY A 115 23.33 1.71 -7.42
N ASN A 116 23.17 2.23 -6.22
CA ASN A 116 23.89 1.76 -5.01
C ASN A 116 23.12 0.65 -4.25
N SER A 117 21.96 0.21 -4.75
CA SER A 117 21.13 -0.82 -4.10
C SER A 117 21.39 -2.17 -4.74
N ALA A 118 21.95 -3.11 -3.99
CA ALA A 118 22.08 -4.51 -4.38
C ALA A 118 20.98 -5.38 -3.77
N GLY A 119 20.67 -6.53 -4.38
CA GLY A 119 19.67 -7.46 -3.87
C GLY A 119 18.27 -6.88 -3.93
N LEU A 120 17.78 -6.47 -5.11
CA LEU A 120 16.52 -5.76 -5.26
C LEU A 120 15.30 -6.48 -4.68
N ASN A 121 15.34 -7.81 -4.54
CA ASN A 121 14.26 -8.55 -3.86
C ASN A 121 13.95 -8.03 -2.45
N ASP A 122 14.95 -7.51 -1.73
CA ASP A 122 14.79 -7.09 -0.33
C ASP A 122 13.96 -5.80 -0.20
N GLY A 123 14.05 -4.93 -1.20
CA GLY A 123 13.45 -3.60 -1.18
C GLY A 123 12.48 -3.32 -2.32
N SER A 124 11.88 -4.34 -2.93
CA SER A 124 11.00 -4.14 -4.09
C SER A 124 9.70 -4.92 -4.01
N ILE A 125 8.76 -4.50 -4.86
CA ILE A 125 7.62 -5.27 -5.32
C ILE A 125 7.92 -5.73 -6.75
N GLY A 126 7.86 -7.05 -7.01
CA GLY A 126 7.99 -7.62 -8.34
C GLY A 126 6.65 -7.86 -8.98
N ILE A 127 6.49 -7.44 -10.23
CA ILE A 127 5.34 -7.71 -11.08
C ILE A 127 5.81 -8.48 -12.31
N GLU A 128 5.28 -9.66 -12.49
CA GLU A 128 5.45 -10.46 -13.69
C GLU A 128 4.29 -10.20 -14.66
N ILE A 129 4.58 -10.02 -15.93
CA ILE A 129 3.60 -9.74 -16.98
C ILE A 129 3.74 -10.84 -18.02
N VAL A 130 2.67 -11.57 -18.25
CA VAL A 130 2.72 -12.68 -19.22
C VAL A 130 2.98 -12.15 -20.61
N ASN A 131 4.14 -12.54 -21.16
CA ASN A 131 4.57 -12.22 -22.51
C ASN A 131 5.73 -13.15 -22.88
N TYR A 132 5.80 -13.60 -24.13
CA TYR A 132 6.91 -14.44 -24.62
C TYR A 132 8.21 -13.66 -24.84
N GLY A 133 8.16 -12.34 -24.77
CA GLY A 133 9.31 -11.47 -24.97
C GLY A 133 9.51 -11.11 -26.45
N TYR A 134 10.26 -11.92 -27.20
CA TYR A 134 10.57 -11.63 -28.60
C TYR A 134 10.53 -12.89 -29.46
N LYS A 135 10.40 -12.67 -30.77
CA LYS A 135 10.61 -13.67 -31.80
C LYS A 135 11.97 -13.42 -32.45
N ASP A 136 12.78 -14.47 -32.55
CA ASP A 136 14.01 -14.41 -33.33
C ASP A 136 13.70 -14.47 -34.83
N GLN A 137 14.14 -13.46 -35.56
CA GLN A 137 14.07 -13.38 -37.01
C GLN A 137 15.50 -13.28 -37.60
N GLY A 138 16.32 -14.28 -37.30
CA GLY A 138 17.73 -14.30 -37.71
C GLY A 138 18.57 -13.31 -36.90
N THR A 139 19.01 -12.21 -37.51
CA THR A 139 19.80 -11.17 -36.85
C THR A 139 18.97 -10.13 -36.09
N LEU A 140 17.65 -10.15 -36.24
CA LEU A 140 16.72 -9.19 -35.66
C LEU A 140 15.85 -9.87 -34.59
N ARG A 141 15.58 -9.13 -33.52
CA ARG A 141 14.62 -9.50 -32.50
C ARG A 141 13.38 -8.62 -32.63
N GLU A 142 12.25 -9.24 -32.89
CA GLU A 142 10.96 -8.56 -32.87
C GLU A 142 10.30 -8.76 -31.51
N TRP A 143 10.21 -7.69 -30.70
CA TRP A 143 9.57 -7.73 -29.40
C TRP A 143 8.04 -7.82 -29.55
N LEU A 144 7.45 -8.74 -28.80
CA LEU A 144 6.01 -8.91 -28.80
C LEU A 144 5.36 -7.80 -27.96
N PRO A 145 4.31 -7.15 -28.48
CA PRO A 145 3.62 -6.13 -27.71
C PRO A 145 2.85 -6.73 -26.55
N TYR A 146 2.68 -5.96 -25.48
CA TYR A 146 1.68 -6.23 -24.46
C TYR A 146 0.29 -5.90 -24.99
N THR A 147 -0.74 -6.58 -24.46
CA THR A 147 -2.13 -6.25 -24.81
C THR A 147 -2.53 -4.89 -24.23
N ALA A 148 -3.56 -4.26 -24.79
CA ALA A 148 -4.10 -3.00 -24.25
C ALA A 148 -4.62 -3.16 -22.82
N GLU A 149 -5.21 -4.32 -22.53
CA GLU A 149 -5.70 -4.69 -21.19
C GLU A 149 -4.55 -4.82 -20.20
N GLN A 150 -3.43 -5.46 -20.58
CA GLN A 150 -2.24 -5.54 -19.75
C GLN A 150 -1.68 -4.14 -19.45
N LEU A 151 -1.51 -3.30 -20.44
CA LEU A 151 -0.98 -1.94 -20.29
C LEU A 151 -1.87 -1.08 -19.36
N SER A 152 -3.19 -1.19 -19.52
CA SER A 152 -4.14 -0.52 -18.64
C SER A 152 -4.02 -1.03 -17.21
N THR A 153 -3.95 -2.35 -17.01
CA THR A 153 -3.83 -3.00 -15.70
C THR A 153 -2.53 -2.60 -15.00
N ILE A 154 -1.39 -2.65 -15.72
CA ILE A 154 -0.09 -2.21 -15.22
C ILE A 154 -0.16 -0.76 -14.72
N THR A 155 -0.74 0.13 -15.53
CA THR A 155 -0.85 1.55 -15.18
C THR A 155 -1.66 1.76 -13.90
N MET A 156 -2.77 1.04 -13.73
CA MET A 156 -3.58 1.11 -12.49
C MET A 156 -2.81 0.59 -11.29
N MET A 157 -2.14 -0.56 -11.42
CA MET A 157 -1.35 -1.15 -10.33
C MET A 157 -0.18 -0.27 -9.93
N MET A 158 0.55 0.29 -10.90
CA MET A 158 1.67 1.21 -10.60
C MET A 158 1.21 2.42 -9.80
N LYS A 159 0.09 3.04 -10.20
CA LYS A 159 -0.47 4.18 -9.47
C LYS A 159 -0.84 3.82 -8.04
N ASP A 160 -1.51 2.69 -7.84
CA ASP A 160 -1.89 2.21 -6.50
C ASP A 160 -0.66 1.94 -5.63
N ILE A 161 0.31 1.18 -6.13
CA ILE A 161 1.52 0.82 -5.37
C ILE A 161 2.33 2.07 -5.00
N ILE A 162 2.56 2.99 -5.96
CA ILE A 162 3.31 4.23 -5.72
C ILE A 162 2.60 5.14 -4.70
N GLN A 163 1.28 5.11 -4.62
CA GLN A 163 0.54 5.88 -3.62
C GLN A 163 0.63 5.28 -2.20
N ARG A 164 0.88 3.97 -2.09
CA ARG A 164 0.95 3.27 -0.79
C ARG A 164 2.35 3.28 -0.18
N TYR A 165 3.38 3.48 -1.01
CA TYR A 165 4.80 3.51 -0.63
C TYR A 165 5.49 4.82 -1.04
#